data_27aa8915695eebbe23df27dbac6ef662
#
_entry.id   27aa8915695eebbe23df27dbac6ef662
#
_cell.length_a   1.000
_cell.length_b   1.000
_cell.length_c   1.000
_cell.angle_alpha   90.00
_cell.angle_beta   90.00
_cell.angle_gamma   90.00
#
_symmetry.space_group_name_H-M   'P 1'
#
loop_
_entity.id
_entity.type
_entity.pdbx_description
1 polymer ?
#
loop_
_entity_poly.entity_id
_entity_poly.type
_entity_poly.pdbx_seq_one_letter_code
_entity_poly.pdbx_strand_id
1 'polypeptide(L)'
;MFMSYSPLNAFTNALEKTYSTIVDSFIFLYKMIGGYVSPKNLGGPVMIGQVAGESLIYGGFYSFLLLMSFVSIGLGVINLVPIPILDGGQICLLTLERLKGSPISPRTLDFVYRVGLSMVIFLMIFVFINDLSRLSVL
;
A
#
# COMPACT_ATOMS: atom_id res chain seq x y z
N MET A 1 -0.95 -19.72 -24.53
CA MET A 1 -0.30 -20.99 -24.18
C MET A 1 -0.47 -21.16 -22.65
N PHE A 2 -1.44 -21.93 -22.19
CA PHE A 2 -1.63 -22.16 -20.76
C PHE A 2 -0.55 -23.14 -20.30
N MET A 3 0.43 -22.66 -19.55
CA MET A 3 1.38 -23.55 -18.87
C MET A 3 0.61 -24.33 -17.81
N SER A 4 0.50 -25.64 -17.97
CA SER A 4 -0.05 -26.53 -16.96
C SER A 4 0.99 -26.72 -15.85
N TYR A 5 0.90 -25.91 -14.81
CA TYR A 5 1.71 -26.11 -13.61
C TYR A 5 1.12 -27.23 -12.76
N SER A 6 1.96 -28.10 -12.21
CA SER A 6 1.57 -28.94 -11.10
C SER A 6 1.04 -28.06 -9.96
N PRO A 7 0.02 -28.48 -9.19
CA PRO A 7 -0.51 -27.68 -8.10
C PRO A 7 0.56 -27.20 -7.10
N LEU A 8 1.58 -28.02 -6.86
CA LEU A 8 2.70 -27.68 -5.98
C LEU A 8 3.56 -26.56 -6.58
N ASN A 9 3.87 -26.64 -7.88
CA ASN A 9 4.64 -25.60 -8.57
C ASN A 9 3.84 -24.29 -8.68
N ALA A 10 2.54 -24.36 -8.83
CA ALA A 10 1.68 -23.16 -8.82
C ALA A 10 1.72 -22.48 -7.45
N PHE A 11 1.68 -23.24 -6.37
CA PHE A 11 1.76 -22.72 -5.01
C PHE A 11 3.12 -22.07 -4.72
N THR A 12 4.22 -22.74 -5.05
CA THR A 12 5.57 -22.16 -4.85
C THR A 12 5.78 -20.90 -5.66
N ASN A 13 5.36 -20.87 -6.92
CA ASN A 13 5.44 -19.68 -7.77
C ASN A 13 4.58 -18.52 -7.22
N ALA A 14 3.39 -18.83 -6.67
CA ALA A 14 2.55 -17.82 -6.05
C ALA A 14 3.21 -17.21 -4.80
N LEU A 15 3.84 -18.03 -3.95
CA LEU A 15 4.58 -17.54 -2.78
C LEU A 15 5.77 -16.66 -3.19
N GLU A 16 6.57 -17.10 -4.16
CA GLU A 16 7.69 -16.33 -4.68
C GLU A 16 7.23 -15.00 -5.27
N LYS A 17 6.15 -15.01 -6.05
CA LYS A 17 5.59 -13.79 -6.63
C LYS A 17 5.06 -12.85 -5.55
N THR A 18 4.38 -13.36 -4.53
CA THR A 18 3.90 -12.58 -3.40
C THR A 18 5.06 -11.94 -2.65
N TYR A 19 6.08 -12.73 -2.33
CA TYR A 19 7.28 -12.23 -1.65
C TYR A 19 7.98 -11.14 -2.46
N SER A 20 8.22 -11.35 -3.76
CA SER A 20 8.85 -10.34 -4.62
C SER A 20 8.01 -9.06 -4.68
N THR A 21 6.69 -9.17 -4.78
CA THR A 21 5.78 -8.01 -4.79
C THR A 21 5.85 -7.21 -3.49
N ILE A 22 5.94 -7.88 -2.34
CA ILE A 22 6.13 -7.22 -1.03
C ILE A 22 7.45 -6.45 -1.00
N VAL A 23 8.55 -7.10 -1.40
CA VAL A 23 9.89 -6.47 -1.43
C VAL A 23 9.90 -5.28 -2.39
N ASP A 24 9.37 -5.43 -3.59
CA ASP A 24 9.30 -4.36 -4.58
C ASP A 24 8.47 -3.17 -4.08
N SER A 25 7.39 -3.42 -3.32
CA SER A 25 6.56 -2.38 -2.71
C SER A 25 7.35 -1.59 -1.66
N PHE A 26 8.15 -2.24 -0.82
CA PHE A 26 9.03 -1.53 0.12
C PHE A 26 10.13 -0.74 -0.59
N ILE A 27 10.74 -1.32 -1.63
CA ILE A 27 11.75 -0.63 -2.44
C ILE A 27 11.14 0.60 -3.12
N PHE A 28 9.91 0.49 -3.64
CA PHE A 28 9.18 1.61 -4.24
C PHE A 28 8.95 2.74 -3.21
N LEU A 29 8.45 2.42 -2.02
CA LEU A 29 8.27 3.38 -0.93
C LEU A 29 9.59 4.05 -0.54
N TYR A 30 10.65 3.28 -0.40
CA TYR A 30 11.99 3.81 -0.09
C TYR A 30 12.46 4.80 -1.17
N LYS A 31 12.35 4.44 -2.44
CA LYS A 31 12.71 5.30 -3.58
C LYS A 31 11.85 6.57 -3.63
N MET A 32 10.59 6.47 -3.27
CA MET A 32 9.68 7.61 -3.23
C MET A 32 10.08 8.60 -2.12
N ILE A 33 10.40 8.11 -0.92
CA ILE A 33 10.88 8.92 0.20
C ILE A 33 12.24 9.56 -0.15
N GLY A 34 13.11 8.83 -0.84
CA GLY A 34 14.40 9.32 -1.34
C GLY A 34 14.32 10.29 -2.52
N GLY A 35 13.11 10.58 -3.03
CA GLY A 35 12.91 11.50 -4.16
C GLY A 35 13.28 10.93 -5.54
N TYR A 36 13.64 9.64 -5.61
CA TYR A 36 13.97 8.98 -6.88
C TYR A 36 12.74 8.66 -7.74
N VAL A 37 11.57 8.60 -7.11
CA VAL A 37 10.28 8.36 -7.77
C VAL A 37 9.32 9.47 -7.36
N SER A 38 8.66 10.06 -8.37
CA SER A 38 7.70 11.13 -8.11
C SER A 38 6.48 10.60 -7.34
N PRO A 39 6.03 11.28 -6.28
CA PRO A 39 4.77 10.97 -5.60
C PRO A 39 3.55 11.01 -6.54
N LYS A 40 3.66 11.70 -7.67
CA LYS A 40 2.63 11.70 -8.72
C LYS A 40 2.39 10.33 -9.35
N ASN A 41 3.32 9.38 -9.18
CA ASN A 41 3.15 8.00 -9.65
C ASN A 41 2.28 7.14 -8.71
N LEU A 42 1.88 7.67 -7.56
CA LEU A 42 0.89 7.02 -6.71
C LEU A 42 -0.47 7.05 -7.42
N GLY A 43 -0.99 5.87 -7.71
CA GLY A 43 -2.36 5.69 -8.15
C GLY A 43 -3.31 5.74 -6.95
N GLY A 44 -4.39 6.49 -7.09
CA GLY A 44 -5.44 6.56 -6.10
C GLY A 44 -6.65 5.68 -6.44
N PRO A 45 -7.74 5.85 -5.70
CA PRO A 45 -8.92 5.00 -5.85
C PRO A 45 -9.55 5.08 -7.25
N VAL A 46 -9.45 6.22 -7.92
CA VAL A 46 -9.98 6.40 -9.28
C VAL A 46 -9.16 5.60 -10.29
N MET A 47 -7.83 5.71 -10.22
CA MET A 47 -6.93 4.93 -11.07
C MET A 47 -7.10 3.43 -10.84
N ILE A 48 -7.21 2.99 -9.58
CA ILE A 48 -7.45 1.57 -9.25
C ILE A 48 -8.76 1.11 -9.88
N GLY A 49 -9.82 1.91 -9.81
CA GLY A 49 -11.11 1.60 -10.43
C GLY A 49 -11.05 1.48 -11.96
N GLN A 50 -10.30 2.38 -12.61
CA GLN A 50 -10.09 2.31 -14.07
C GLN A 50 -9.32 1.04 -14.47
N VAL A 51 -8.18 0.78 -13.82
CA VAL A 51 -7.37 -0.40 -14.11
C VAL A 51 -8.14 -1.69 -13.80
N ALA A 52 -9.01 -1.68 -12.78
CA ALA A 52 -9.89 -2.82 -12.48
C ALA A 52 -10.90 -3.10 -13.60
N GLY A 53 -11.53 -2.03 -14.12
CA GLY A 53 -12.43 -2.13 -15.27
C GLY A 53 -11.71 -2.63 -16.53
N GLU A 54 -10.57 -2.06 -16.86
CA GLU A 54 -9.73 -2.48 -17.99
C GLU A 54 -9.25 -3.93 -17.84
N SER A 55 -8.84 -4.32 -16.64
CA SER A 55 -8.42 -5.70 -16.35
C SER A 55 -9.53 -6.71 -16.62
N LEU A 56 -10.78 -6.38 -16.29
CA LEU A 56 -11.94 -7.23 -16.58
C LEU A 56 -12.26 -7.30 -18.07
N ILE A 57 -12.23 -6.14 -18.76
CA ILE A 57 -12.65 -6.03 -20.17
C ILE A 57 -11.62 -6.70 -21.09
N TYR A 58 -10.34 -6.40 -20.90
CA TYR A 58 -9.28 -6.84 -21.81
C TYR A 58 -8.53 -8.09 -21.33
N GLY A 59 -8.42 -8.30 -20.03
CA GLY A 59 -7.66 -9.40 -19.44
C GLY A 59 -8.52 -10.50 -18.81
N GLY A 60 -9.83 -10.28 -18.71
CA GLY A 60 -10.77 -11.20 -18.10
C GLY A 60 -10.61 -11.35 -16.58
N PHE A 61 -11.37 -12.28 -16.02
CA PHE A 61 -11.44 -12.48 -14.56
C PHE A 61 -10.08 -12.79 -13.92
N TYR A 62 -9.20 -13.49 -14.63
CA TYR A 62 -7.86 -13.81 -14.12
C TYR A 62 -7.01 -12.54 -13.88
N SER A 63 -6.99 -11.61 -14.84
CA SER A 63 -6.25 -10.36 -14.72
C SER A 63 -6.81 -9.48 -13.61
N PHE A 64 -8.12 -9.48 -13.42
CA PHE A 64 -8.77 -8.80 -12.32
C PHE A 64 -8.35 -9.38 -10.96
N LEU A 65 -8.29 -10.72 -10.80
CA LEU A 65 -7.81 -11.35 -9.57
C LEU A 65 -6.35 -11.02 -9.28
N LEU A 66 -5.49 -10.97 -10.30
CA LEU A 66 -4.09 -10.55 -10.14
C LEU A 66 -4.00 -9.10 -9.66
N LEU A 67 -4.79 -8.20 -10.23
CA LEU A 67 -4.85 -6.81 -9.78
C LEU A 67 -5.32 -6.71 -8.32
N MET A 68 -6.37 -7.44 -7.95
CA MET A 68 -6.88 -7.46 -6.58
C MET A 68 -5.81 -7.96 -5.59
N SER A 69 -5.05 -8.98 -5.99
CA SER A 69 -3.93 -9.50 -5.18
C SER A 69 -2.85 -8.43 -5.01
N PHE A 70 -2.49 -7.73 -6.06
CA PHE A 70 -1.50 -6.64 -6.03
C PHE A 70 -1.96 -5.47 -5.12
N VAL A 71 -3.20 -5.03 -5.26
CA VAL A 71 -3.79 -3.97 -4.43
C VAL A 71 -3.83 -4.40 -2.96
N SER A 72 -4.21 -5.65 -2.68
CA SER A 72 -4.22 -6.18 -1.32
C SER A 72 -2.85 -6.18 -0.66
N ILE A 73 -1.82 -6.62 -1.39
CA ILE A 73 -0.43 -6.59 -0.90
C ILE A 73 0.02 -5.15 -0.67
N GLY A 74 -0.24 -4.25 -1.61
CA GLY A 74 0.12 -2.84 -1.50
C GLY A 74 -0.53 -2.17 -0.29
N LEU A 75 -1.81 -2.46 -0.02
CA LEU A 75 -2.52 -1.95 1.15
C LEU A 75 -1.91 -2.50 2.46
N GLY A 76 -1.54 -3.78 2.49
CA GLY A 76 -0.84 -4.38 3.63
C GLY A 76 0.52 -3.72 3.89
N VAL A 77 1.30 -3.48 2.84
CA VAL A 77 2.60 -2.82 2.95
C VAL A 77 2.47 -1.37 3.42
N ILE A 78 1.49 -0.61 2.91
CA ILE A 78 1.22 0.75 3.38
C ILE A 78 0.83 0.76 4.85
N ASN A 79 0.03 -0.20 5.30
CA ASN A 79 -0.35 -0.30 6.72
C ASN A 79 0.84 -0.61 7.64
N LEU A 80 1.92 -1.19 7.14
CA LEU A 80 3.15 -1.41 7.91
C LEU A 80 4.06 -0.18 8.00
N VAL A 81 3.75 0.91 7.28
CA VAL A 81 4.49 2.17 7.40
C VAL A 81 4.32 2.73 8.82
N PRO A 82 5.40 3.27 9.45
CA PRO A 82 5.36 3.78 10.82
C PRO A 82 4.61 5.11 10.96
N ILE A 83 3.37 5.17 10.48
CA ILE A 83 2.43 6.27 10.69
C ILE A 83 1.53 5.92 11.87
N PRO A 84 1.40 6.77 12.88
CA PRO A 84 0.79 6.44 14.16
C PRO A 84 -0.62 5.85 14.13
N ILE A 85 -1.40 6.14 13.09
CA ILE A 85 -2.77 5.63 12.93
C ILE A 85 -2.82 4.27 12.21
N LEU A 86 -1.73 3.87 11.55
CA LEU A 86 -1.60 2.60 10.85
C LEU A 86 -1.01 1.53 11.78
N ASP A 87 -1.16 0.26 11.40
CA ASP A 87 -0.68 -0.87 12.19
C ASP A 87 0.82 -0.80 12.49
N GLY A 88 1.64 -0.39 11.51
CA GLY A 88 3.08 -0.19 11.69
C GLY A 88 3.40 0.86 12.74
N GLY A 89 2.64 1.96 12.78
CA GLY A 89 2.79 2.99 13.81
C GLY A 89 2.40 2.49 15.20
N GLN A 90 1.35 1.67 15.29
CA GLN A 90 0.94 1.07 16.55
C GLN A 90 1.99 0.07 17.08
N ILE A 91 2.57 -0.74 16.20
CA ILE A 91 3.68 -1.63 16.56
C ILE A 91 4.87 -0.82 17.10
N CYS A 92 5.20 0.31 16.45
CA CYS A 92 6.27 1.21 16.93
C CYS A 92 5.95 1.79 18.32
N LEU A 93 4.72 2.25 18.54
CA LEU A 93 4.30 2.82 19.83
C LEU A 93 4.36 1.77 20.94
N LEU A 94 3.83 0.56 20.71
CA LEU A 94 3.88 -0.55 21.67
C LEU A 94 5.32 -0.98 21.96
N THR A 95 6.18 -0.98 20.94
CA THR A 95 7.60 -1.30 21.11
C THR A 95 8.29 -0.25 21.98
N LEU A 96 8.00 1.05 21.76
CA LEU A 96 8.52 2.13 22.58
C LEU A 96 8.05 2.04 24.05
N GLU A 97 6.78 1.73 24.29
CA GLU A 97 6.26 1.51 25.65
C GLU A 97 6.99 0.38 26.35
N ARG A 98 7.24 -0.71 25.63
CA ARG A 98 7.94 -1.89 26.18
C ARG A 98 9.40 -1.59 26.51
N LEU A 99 10.08 -0.84 25.65
CA LEU A 99 11.48 -0.42 25.87
C LEU A 99 11.61 0.60 27.00
N LYS A 100 10.64 1.52 27.11
CA LYS A 100 10.60 2.53 28.17
C LYS A 100 10.21 1.95 29.55
N GLY A 101 9.51 0.81 29.57
CA GLY A 101 9.02 0.18 30.80
C GLY A 101 7.82 0.91 31.45
N SER A 102 7.23 1.87 30.75
CA SER A 102 6.06 2.63 31.23
C SER A 102 5.17 3.03 30.05
N PRO A 103 3.82 3.06 30.24
CA PRO A 103 2.89 3.46 29.19
C PRO A 103 3.13 4.91 28.78
N ILE A 104 2.86 5.20 27.48
CA ILE A 104 2.87 6.57 26.97
C ILE A 104 1.66 7.31 27.54
N SER A 105 1.85 8.60 27.92
CA SER A 105 0.77 9.38 28.49
C SER A 105 -0.40 9.53 27.49
N PRO A 106 -1.66 9.53 27.96
CA PRO A 106 -2.83 9.70 27.09
C PRO A 106 -2.77 10.97 26.23
N ARG A 107 -2.24 12.06 26.78
CA ARG A 107 -2.07 13.33 26.04
C ARG A 107 -1.10 13.19 24.87
N THR A 108 -0.02 12.45 25.07
CA THR A 108 0.98 12.19 24.01
C THR A 108 0.38 11.29 22.93
N LEU A 109 -0.36 10.25 23.32
CA LEU A 109 -1.05 9.37 22.38
C LEU A 109 -2.07 10.15 21.55
N ASP A 110 -2.90 10.99 22.16
CA ASP A 110 -3.86 11.84 21.44
C ASP A 110 -3.18 12.76 20.43
N PHE A 111 -2.07 13.38 20.82
CA PHE A 111 -1.31 14.23 19.91
C PHE A 111 -0.76 13.44 18.73
N VAL A 112 -0.14 12.30 19.00
CA VAL A 112 0.47 11.41 17.99
C VAL A 112 -0.59 10.90 17.00
N TYR A 113 -1.76 10.48 17.50
CA TYR A 113 -2.87 10.04 16.63
C TYR A 113 -3.44 11.18 15.79
N ARG A 114 -3.58 12.40 16.33
CA ARG A 114 -4.03 13.57 15.55
C ARG A 114 -3.06 13.91 14.42
N VAL A 115 -1.76 13.86 14.71
CA VAL A 115 -0.72 14.06 13.67
C VAL A 115 -0.81 12.97 12.61
N GLY A 116 -0.88 11.70 13.01
CA GLY A 116 -1.02 10.57 12.08
C GLY A 116 -2.27 10.68 11.21
N LEU A 117 -3.41 11.04 11.80
CA LEU A 117 -4.65 11.25 11.06
C LEU A 117 -4.53 12.39 10.05
N SER A 118 -3.92 13.51 10.44
CA SER A 118 -3.69 14.64 9.55
C SER A 118 -2.81 14.26 8.36
N MET A 119 -1.77 13.46 8.59
CA MET A 119 -0.90 12.95 7.52
C MET A 119 -1.66 12.06 6.54
N VAL A 120 -2.50 11.15 7.04
CA VAL A 120 -3.30 10.26 6.18
C VAL A 120 -4.32 11.05 5.37
N ILE A 121 -5.03 12.00 5.99
CA ILE A 121 -5.99 12.87 5.28
C ILE A 121 -5.29 13.69 4.20
N PHE A 122 -4.14 14.28 4.52
CA PHE A 122 -3.35 15.04 3.55
C PHE A 122 -2.94 14.16 2.36
N LEU A 123 -2.44 12.96 2.63
CA LEU A 123 -2.05 12.02 1.59
C LEU A 123 -3.24 11.61 0.71
N MET A 124 -4.40 11.32 1.33
CA MET A 124 -5.62 10.99 0.57
C MET A 124 -6.05 12.13 -0.35
N ILE A 125 -6.08 13.37 0.14
CA ILE A 125 -6.41 14.55 -0.66
C ILE A 125 -5.40 14.70 -1.81
N PHE A 126 -4.11 14.58 -1.52
CA PHE A 126 -3.04 14.69 -2.52
C PHE A 126 -3.21 13.64 -3.63
N VAL A 127 -3.41 12.37 -3.26
CA VAL A 127 -3.57 11.28 -4.23
C VAL A 127 -4.86 11.46 -5.04
N PHE A 128 -5.94 11.90 -4.41
CA PHE A 128 -7.20 12.15 -5.10
C PHE A 128 -7.10 13.30 -6.12
N ILE A 129 -6.47 14.42 -5.75
CA ILE A 129 -6.21 15.52 -6.69
C ILE A 129 -5.32 15.06 -7.85
N ASN A 130 -4.30 14.26 -7.55
CA ASN A 130 -3.42 13.69 -8.57
C ASN A 130 -4.18 12.78 -9.56
N ASP A 131 -5.09 11.94 -9.07
CA ASP A 131 -5.96 11.10 -9.92
C ASP A 131 -6.86 11.95 -10.82
N LEU A 132 -7.52 12.97 -10.26
CA LEU A 132 -8.39 13.87 -11.04
C LEU A 132 -7.61 14.64 -12.11
N SER A 133 -6.39 15.08 -11.79
CA SER A 133 -5.56 15.79 -12.77
C SER A 133 -5.17 14.90 -13.96
N ARG A 134 -5.04 13.59 -13.75
CA ARG A 134 -4.80 12.64 -14.85
C ARG A 134 -6.01 12.45 -15.75
N LEU A 135 -7.23 12.45 -15.18
CA LEU A 135 -8.46 12.35 -15.95
C LEU A 135 -8.71 13.58 -16.84
N SER A 136 -8.27 14.76 -16.40
CA SER A 136 -8.44 16.01 -17.14
C SER A 136 -7.49 16.16 -18.34
N VAL A 137 -6.50 15.26 -18.49
CA VAL A 137 -5.50 15.26 -19.57
C VAL A 137 -5.86 14.23 -20.67
N LEU A 138 -6.89 13.41 -20.44
CA LEU A 138 -7.49 12.49 -21.43
C LEU A 138 -8.66 13.14 -22.12
#